data_d9c94b5109bed17209ff04596879709b
#
_entry.id   d9c94b5109bed17209ff04596879709b
#
_cell.length_a   1.000
_cell.length_b   1.000
_cell.length_c   1.000
_cell.angle_alpha   90.00
_cell.angle_beta   90.00
_cell.angle_gamma   90.00
#
_symmetry.space_group_name_H-M   'P 1'
#
loop_
_entity.id
_entity.type
_entity.pdbx_description
1 polymer ?
#
loop_
_entity_poly.entity_id
_entity_poly.type
_entity_poly.pdbx_seq_one_letter_code
_entity_poly.pdbx_strand_id
1 'polypeptide(L)'
;EIRIGDWSSDVCSSDLTETHFDANAALKLGQDVLSHEADAILAASRRIGETPDFAQAVKAILGCRGRLVVSGVGKSGHIGRKLAATFASTGTPAFFVHAGEAAHGDLGMITSEDIVLGISYSGETQELLMIVPILKREGAILIAMTGNPESTLAQHADLHINCHVDREACPLNLAPTSSTTTTLALGDALAVACLSAKGFSQEDFARSHPGGALGRRLLLHVRDIMRTGDELPRVTADVRVLDAVREITKKHIGMTAVVDSDNRVIGIFTEGDLRRLIERMGDVRDVMMRDVMTPSPHTISPDELAAAAVKALEAFQCNQLLVVDADNHLVGALHMHDLMNARVL
;
A
#
# COMPACT_ATOMS: atom_id res chain seq x y z
N GLU A 1 31.40 -49.13 -7.79
CA GLU A 1 31.67 -48.38 -6.52
C GLU A 1 32.36 -47.06 -6.90
N ILE A 2 31.62 -45.96 -6.89
CA ILE A 2 32.18 -44.61 -7.05
C ILE A 2 32.49 -44.10 -5.65
N ARG A 3 33.79 -44.00 -5.34
CA ARG A 3 34.25 -43.38 -4.10
C ARG A 3 33.91 -41.89 -4.11
N ILE A 4 33.05 -41.48 -3.18
CA ILE A 4 32.79 -40.07 -2.84
C ILE A 4 34.08 -39.59 -2.15
N GLY A 5 34.82 -38.72 -2.81
CA GLY A 5 35.97 -38.07 -2.22
C GLY A 5 35.58 -37.12 -1.12
N ASP A 6 36.29 -37.22 0.00
CA ASP A 6 36.21 -36.32 1.16
C ASP A 6 36.38 -34.86 0.71
N TRP A 7 35.31 -34.10 0.83
CA TRP A 7 35.39 -32.64 0.79
C TRP A 7 35.87 -32.21 2.20
N SER A 8 37.20 -32.11 2.34
CA SER A 8 37.77 -31.53 3.54
C SER A 8 37.36 -30.07 3.67
N SER A 9 36.93 -29.74 4.88
CA SER A 9 36.47 -28.44 5.38
C SER A 9 37.60 -27.35 5.40
N ASP A 10 38.68 -27.52 4.66
CA ASP A 10 39.90 -26.69 4.80
C ASP A 10 40.05 -25.58 3.77
N VAL A 11 39.04 -25.30 2.94
CA VAL A 11 39.13 -24.22 1.92
C VAL A 11 38.53 -22.87 2.40
N CYS A 12 38.06 -22.79 3.63
CA CYS A 12 37.33 -21.60 4.10
C CYS A 12 37.95 -20.79 5.26
N SER A 13 39.21 -21.05 5.66
CA SER A 13 39.70 -20.40 6.88
C SER A 13 41.10 -19.80 6.90
N SER A 14 41.84 -19.68 5.78
CA SER A 14 43.25 -19.26 5.92
C SER A 14 43.73 -18.06 5.13
N ASP A 15 42.93 -17.36 4.32
CA ASP A 15 43.40 -16.18 3.57
C ASP A 15 42.47 -14.97 3.55
N LEU A 16 41.63 -14.81 4.60
CA LEU A 16 41.12 -13.49 4.90
C LEU A 16 42.22 -12.74 5.64
N THR A 17 43.12 -12.05 4.90
CA THR A 17 43.93 -10.97 5.47
C THR A 17 43.01 -10.13 6.36
N GLU A 18 43.42 -9.90 7.62
CA GLU A 18 42.73 -8.95 8.52
C GLU A 18 42.56 -7.65 7.76
N THR A 19 41.38 -7.44 7.19
CA THR A 19 41.05 -6.18 6.54
C THR A 19 41.03 -5.14 7.65
N HIS A 20 42.00 -4.27 7.70
CA HIS A 20 42.04 -3.13 8.61
C HIS A 20 40.81 -2.29 8.27
N PHE A 21 39.73 -2.43 9.08
CA PHE A 21 38.52 -1.65 8.92
C PHE A 21 38.81 -0.21 9.38
N ASP A 22 38.76 0.73 8.42
CA ASP A 22 38.77 2.17 8.69
C ASP A 22 37.35 2.73 8.61
N ALA A 23 36.80 3.05 9.76
CA ALA A 23 35.45 3.60 9.86
C ALA A 23 35.28 4.94 9.13
N ASN A 24 36.30 5.81 9.15
CA ASN A 24 36.24 7.11 8.49
C ASN A 24 36.28 6.96 6.97
N ALA A 25 37.13 6.06 6.47
CA ALA A 25 37.18 5.74 5.04
C ALA A 25 35.84 5.13 4.56
N ALA A 26 35.26 4.25 5.35
CA ALA A 26 33.94 3.66 5.03
C ALA A 26 32.81 4.70 5.00
N LEU A 27 32.75 5.62 5.97
CA LEU A 27 31.79 6.71 6.00
C LEU A 27 31.95 7.64 4.80
N LYS A 28 33.20 8.04 4.50
CA LYS A 28 33.47 8.88 3.34
C LYS A 28 33.05 8.22 2.05
N LEU A 29 33.42 6.95 1.84
CA LEU A 29 33.02 6.21 0.64
C LEU A 29 31.50 6.10 0.51
N GLY A 30 30.79 5.85 1.62
CA GLY A 30 29.33 5.83 1.61
C GLY A 30 28.71 7.17 1.19
N GLN A 31 29.24 8.29 1.69
CA GLN A 31 28.83 9.64 1.28
C GLN A 31 29.11 9.92 -0.19
N ASP A 32 30.28 9.50 -0.70
CA ASP A 32 30.68 9.67 -2.09
C ASP A 32 29.76 8.86 -3.01
N VAL A 33 29.38 7.62 -2.65
CA VAL A 33 28.43 6.79 -3.41
C VAL A 33 27.08 7.48 -3.51
N LEU A 34 26.51 7.92 -2.40
CA LEU A 34 25.21 8.61 -2.38
C LEU A 34 25.24 9.89 -3.22
N SER A 35 26.35 10.66 -3.17
CA SER A 35 26.50 11.87 -3.97
C SER A 35 26.56 11.56 -5.47
N HIS A 36 27.31 10.54 -5.87
CA HIS A 36 27.38 10.12 -7.27
C HIS A 36 26.05 9.64 -7.84
N GLU A 37 25.27 8.88 -7.05
CA GLU A 37 23.93 8.44 -7.45
C GLU A 37 22.96 9.62 -7.58
N ALA A 38 23.03 10.57 -6.65
CA ALA A 38 22.23 11.79 -6.71
C ALA A 38 22.55 12.64 -7.95
N ASP A 39 23.84 12.81 -8.27
CA ASP A 39 24.30 13.53 -9.46
C ASP A 39 23.82 12.85 -10.76
N ALA A 40 23.84 11.52 -10.82
CA ALA A 40 23.32 10.76 -11.95
C ALA A 40 21.80 10.97 -12.15
N ILE A 41 21.01 10.98 -11.08
CA ILE A 41 19.57 11.31 -11.13
C ILE A 41 19.35 12.75 -11.61
N LEU A 42 20.11 13.71 -11.09
CA LEU A 42 20.01 15.11 -11.54
C LEU A 42 20.37 15.29 -13.01
N ALA A 43 21.38 14.54 -13.51
CA ALA A 43 21.73 14.53 -14.92
C ALA A 43 20.58 13.94 -15.77
N ALA A 44 19.98 12.85 -15.35
CA ALA A 44 18.81 12.26 -16.01
C ALA A 44 17.61 13.23 -16.02
N SER A 45 17.35 13.92 -14.91
CA SER A 45 16.29 14.93 -14.80
C SER A 45 16.46 16.07 -15.80
N ARG A 46 17.69 16.49 -16.09
CA ARG A 46 17.97 17.50 -17.13
C ARG A 46 17.72 16.97 -18.54
N ARG A 47 18.07 15.70 -18.80
CA ARG A 47 17.91 15.07 -20.12
C ARG A 47 16.49 14.67 -20.47
N ILE A 48 15.61 14.48 -19.50
CA ILE A 48 14.26 13.94 -19.71
C ILE A 48 13.42 14.78 -20.70
N GLY A 49 13.76 16.05 -20.89
CA GLY A 49 13.09 16.96 -21.82
C GLY A 49 13.81 17.18 -23.15
N GLU A 50 14.96 16.52 -23.41
CA GLU A 50 15.73 16.67 -24.64
C GLU A 50 15.06 16.00 -25.86
N THR A 51 14.27 14.94 -25.59
CA THR A 51 13.46 14.26 -26.60
C THR A 51 11.99 14.22 -26.15
N PRO A 52 11.03 14.05 -27.07
CA PRO A 52 9.62 13.93 -26.71
C PRO A 52 9.27 12.57 -26.09
N ASP A 53 10.20 11.62 -26.05
CA ASP A 53 9.95 10.20 -25.75
C ASP A 53 9.35 9.96 -24.38
N PHE A 54 9.79 10.69 -23.37
CA PHE A 54 9.22 10.56 -22.04
C PHE A 54 7.73 10.91 -22.01
N ALA A 55 7.35 12.06 -22.60
CA ALA A 55 5.96 12.48 -22.65
C ALA A 55 5.12 11.56 -23.54
N GLN A 56 5.70 11.06 -24.65
CA GLN A 56 5.06 10.09 -25.52
C GLN A 56 4.88 8.73 -24.83
N ALA A 57 5.83 8.30 -24.01
CA ALA A 57 5.72 7.08 -23.21
C ALA A 57 4.58 7.20 -22.19
N VAL A 58 4.47 8.32 -21.47
CA VAL A 58 3.32 8.60 -20.60
C VAL A 58 2.01 8.52 -21.38
N LYS A 59 1.94 9.19 -22.53
CA LYS A 59 0.74 9.19 -23.39
C LYS A 59 0.39 7.77 -23.87
N ALA A 60 1.38 7.00 -24.31
CA ALA A 60 1.17 5.60 -24.73
C ALA A 60 0.62 4.75 -23.58
N ILE A 61 1.24 4.83 -22.40
CA ILE A 61 0.80 4.07 -21.20
C ILE A 61 -0.62 4.48 -20.79
N LEU A 62 -0.98 5.75 -20.86
CA LEU A 62 -2.35 6.21 -20.59
C LEU A 62 -3.38 5.69 -21.60
N GLY A 63 -2.98 5.53 -22.86
CA GLY A 63 -3.81 5.00 -23.94
C GLY A 63 -3.81 3.47 -24.05
N CYS A 64 -3.05 2.76 -23.20
CA CYS A 64 -2.95 1.31 -23.22
C CYS A 64 -4.29 0.66 -22.88
N ARG A 65 -4.76 -0.26 -23.74
CA ARG A 65 -6.01 -1.03 -23.52
C ARG A 65 -5.75 -2.30 -22.72
N GLY A 66 -4.55 -2.83 -22.81
CA GLY A 66 -4.08 -4.00 -22.08
C GLY A 66 -3.37 -3.60 -20.79
N ARG A 67 -2.16 -4.11 -20.62
CA ARG A 67 -1.33 -3.93 -19.42
C ARG A 67 0.06 -3.44 -19.78
N LEU A 68 0.73 -2.80 -18.84
CA LEU A 68 2.15 -2.50 -18.94
C LEU A 68 2.95 -3.75 -18.51
N VAL A 69 3.63 -4.38 -19.44
CA VAL A 69 4.48 -5.53 -19.19
C VAL A 69 5.91 -5.05 -19.03
N VAL A 70 6.48 -5.18 -17.84
CA VAL A 70 7.85 -4.78 -17.57
C VAL A 70 8.75 -6.01 -17.71
N SER A 71 9.84 -5.91 -18.45
CA SER A 71 10.76 -7.03 -18.68
C SER A 71 12.22 -6.62 -18.55
N GLY A 72 13.05 -7.54 -18.07
CA GLY A 72 14.49 -7.36 -17.87
C GLY A 72 15.13 -8.58 -17.22
N VAL A 73 16.47 -8.59 -17.17
CA VAL A 73 17.27 -9.70 -16.62
C VAL A 73 18.20 -9.19 -15.52
N GLY A 74 18.51 -10.02 -14.54
CA GLY A 74 19.43 -9.71 -13.44
C GLY A 74 19.01 -8.48 -12.63
N LYS A 75 19.93 -7.53 -12.42
CA LYS A 75 19.63 -6.28 -11.67
C LYS A 75 18.55 -5.44 -12.34
N SER A 76 18.54 -5.34 -13.67
CA SER A 76 17.47 -4.69 -14.44
C SER A 76 16.12 -5.38 -14.23
N GLY A 77 16.10 -6.71 -14.11
CA GLY A 77 14.89 -7.48 -13.78
C GLY A 77 14.37 -7.17 -12.37
N HIS A 78 15.24 -7.01 -11.37
CA HIS A 78 14.83 -6.62 -10.01
C HIS A 78 14.23 -5.21 -9.99
N ILE A 79 14.84 -4.26 -10.70
CA ILE A 79 14.28 -2.91 -10.89
C ILE A 79 12.92 -3.00 -11.61
N GLY A 80 12.82 -3.81 -12.67
CA GLY A 80 11.60 -4.02 -13.42
C GLY A 80 10.45 -4.58 -12.56
N ARG A 81 10.73 -5.53 -11.68
CA ARG A 81 9.72 -6.05 -10.72
C ARG A 81 9.20 -4.94 -9.80
N LYS A 82 10.11 -4.09 -9.28
CA LYS A 82 9.71 -2.94 -8.46
C LYS A 82 8.87 -1.96 -9.26
N LEU A 83 9.25 -1.64 -10.48
CA LEU A 83 8.50 -0.71 -11.33
C LEU A 83 7.12 -1.25 -11.69
N ALA A 84 6.99 -2.52 -12.05
CA ALA A 84 5.69 -3.16 -12.29
C ALA A 84 4.77 -3.03 -11.07
N ALA A 85 5.30 -3.28 -9.86
CA ALA A 85 4.54 -3.10 -8.62
C ALA A 85 4.16 -1.63 -8.38
N THR A 86 5.06 -0.68 -8.65
CA THR A 86 4.77 0.77 -8.54
C THR A 86 3.64 1.17 -9.49
N PHE A 87 3.72 0.82 -10.78
CA PHE A 87 2.66 1.12 -11.75
C PHE A 87 1.32 0.52 -11.32
N ALA A 88 1.29 -0.76 -10.93
CA ALA A 88 0.07 -1.43 -10.47
C ALA A 88 -0.54 -0.73 -9.25
N SER A 89 0.27 -0.34 -8.29
CA SER A 89 -0.17 0.34 -7.07
C SER A 89 -0.59 1.80 -7.29
N THR A 90 -0.20 2.40 -8.41
CA THR A 90 -0.53 3.78 -8.80
C THR A 90 -1.57 3.86 -9.92
N GLY A 91 -2.35 2.79 -10.11
CA GLY A 91 -3.51 2.78 -11.01
C GLY A 91 -3.20 2.50 -12.48
N THR A 92 -2.01 1.98 -12.80
CA THR A 92 -1.68 1.45 -14.13
C THR A 92 -1.55 -0.07 -14.03
N PRO A 93 -2.47 -0.86 -14.63
CA PRO A 93 -2.34 -2.32 -14.62
C PRO A 93 -0.99 -2.76 -15.21
N ALA A 94 -0.16 -3.39 -14.39
CA ALA A 94 1.19 -3.78 -14.78
C ALA A 94 1.61 -5.09 -14.12
N PHE A 95 2.50 -5.83 -14.80
CA PHE A 95 3.14 -7.01 -14.25
C PHE A 95 4.54 -7.19 -14.84
N PHE A 96 5.34 -8.02 -14.21
CA PHE A 96 6.70 -8.30 -14.64
C PHE A 96 6.78 -9.67 -15.31
N VAL A 97 7.46 -9.75 -16.45
CA VAL A 97 7.84 -10.99 -17.12
C VAL A 97 9.35 -11.05 -17.26
N HIS A 98 9.97 -12.12 -16.80
CA HIS A 98 11.41 -12.30 -16.98
C HIS A 98 11.71 -12.62 -18.44
N ALA A 99 12.64 -11.90 -19.08
CA ALA A 99 12.89 -12.04 -20.51
C ALA A 99 13.32 -13.46 -20.92
N GLY A 100 14.07 -14.15 -20.07
CA GLY A 100 14.44 -15.56 -20.28
C GLY A 100 13.24 -16.51 -20.26
N GLU A 101 12.28 -16.30 -19.34
CA GLU A 101 11.04 -17.12 -19.25
C GLU A 101 10.10 -16.78 -20.42
N ALA A 102 10.04 -15.54 -20.84
CA ALA A 102 9.30 -15.13 -22.03
C ALA A 102 9.78 -15.88 -23.28
N ALA A 103 11.08 -16.04 -23.43
CA ALA A 103 11.65 -16.81 -24.56
C ALA A 103 11.31 -18.31 -24.53
N HIS A 104 10.84 -18.83 -23.38
CA HIS A 104 10.50 -20.24 -23.15
C HIS A 104 9.00 -20.50 -22.95
N GLY A 105 8.13 -19.54 -23.26
CA GLY A 105 6.67 -19.75 -23.29
C GLY A 105 5.85 -18.61 -22.69
N ASP A 106 6.35 -17.86 -21.71
CA ASP A 106 5.60 -16.79 -21.06
C ASP A 106 5.31 -15.60 -21.98
N LEU A 107 5.90 -15.57 -23.18
CA LEU A 107 5.57 -14.58 -24.21
C LEU A 107 4.09 -14.62 -24.58
N GLY A 108 3.42 -15.77 -24.45
CA GLY A 108 1.97 -15.91 -24.63
C GLY A 108 1.11 -15.10 -23.65
N MET A 109 1.71 -14.52 -22.59
CA MET A 109 1.03 -13.60 -21.66
C MET A 109 0.90 -12.18 -22.23
N ILE A 110 1.61 -11.86 -23.32
CA ILE A 110 1.69 -10.52 -23.93
C ILE A 110 0.84 -10.48 -25.18
N THR A 111 0.03 -9.46 -25.32
CA THR A 111 -0.90 -9.26 -26.44
C THR A 111 -0.60 -7.97 -27.20
N SER A 112 -1.21 -7.78 -28.36
CA SER A 112 -1.11 -6.54 -29.16
C SER A 112 -1.68 -5.31 -28.45
N GLU A 113 -2.48 -5.48 -27.39
CA GLU A 113 -3.07 -4.39 -26.61
C GLU A 113 -2.15 -3.94 -25.47
N ASP A 114 -1.09 -4.71 -25.19
CA ASP A 114 -0.13 -4.44 -24.12
C ASP A 114 0.99 -3.49 -24.59
N ILE A 115 1.61 -2.83 -23.63
CA ILE A 115 2.86 -2.08 -23.80
C ILE A 115 3.95 -2.82 -23.06
N VAL A 116 5.09 -3.01 -23.72
CA VAL A 116 6.26 -3.64 -23.12
C VAL A 116 7.30 -2.57 -22.75
N LEU A 117 7.68 -2.52 -21.47
CA LEU A 117 8.79 -1.72 -20.96
C LEU A 117 10.02 -2.62 -20.80
N GLY A 118 10.91 -2.61 -21.77
CA GLY A 118 12.15 -3.39 -21.78
C GLY A 118 13.28 -2.65 -21.09
N ILE A 119 13.88 -3.24 -20.05
CA ILE A 119 14.94 -2.64 -19.24
C ILE A 119 16.23 -3.40 -19.45
N SER A 120 17.22 -2.73 -20.06
CA SER A 120 18.58 -3.24 -20.23
C SER A 120 19.54 -2.06 -20.31
N TYR A 121 20.42 -1.88 -19.32
CA TYR A 121 21.34 -0.74 -19.33
C TYR A 121 22.25 -0.73 -20.55
N SER A 122 22.83 -1.90 -20.94
CA SER A 122 23.61 -2.02 -22.17
C SER A 122 22.75 -1.93 -23.43
N GLY A 123 21.47 -2.33 -23.35
CA GLY A 123 20.59 -2.50 -24.49
C GLY A 123 20.92 -3.70 -25.39
N GLU A 124 21.82 -4.58 -24.93
CA GLU A 124 22.37 -5.74 -25.69
C GLU A 124 22.07 -7.08 -24.97
N THR A 125 21.15 -7.11 -24.01
CA THR A 125 20.78 -8.33 -23.29
C THR A 125 20.10 -9.31 -24.24
N GLN A 126 20.73 -10.47 -24.49
CA GLN A 126 20.30 -11.42 -25.52
C GLN A 126 18.90 -11.95 -25.31
N GLU A 127 18.54 -12.30 -24.07
CA GLU A 127 17.21 -12.82 -23.73
C GLU A 127 16.11 -11.79 -24.05
N LEU A 128 16.38 -10.50 -23.83
CA LEU A 128 15.44 -9.44 -24.15
C LEU A 128 15.35 -9.22 -25.67
N LEU A 129 16.49 -9.19 -26.35
CA LEU A 129 16.55 -9.03 -27.80
C LEU A 129 15.91 -10.18 -28.57
N MET A 130 15.92 -11.39 -28.02
CA MET A 130 15.29 -12.57 -28.64
C MET A 130 13.77 -12.41 -28.75
N ILE A 131 13.13 -11.76 -27.79
CA ILE A 131 11.66 -11.60 -27.79
C ILE A 131 11.20 -10.36 -28.58
N VAL A 132 12.05 -9.36 -28.80
CA VAL A 132 11.71 -8.09 -29.47
C VAL A 132 11.07 -8.31 -30.87
N PRO A 133 11.62 -9.12 -31.79
CA PRO A 133 11.00 -9.34 -33.10
C PRO A 133 9.60 -9.93 -33.03
N ILE A 134 9.34 -10.76 -32.01
CA ILE A 134 8.03 -11.38 -31.81
C ILE A 134 7.05 -10.32 -31.30
N LEU A 135 7.44 -9.54 -30.29
CA LEU A 135 6.63 -8.43 -29.78
C LEU A 135 6.21 -7.44 -30.87
N LYS A 136 7.16 -7.07 -31.73
CA LYS A 136 6.90 -6.18 -32.88
C LYS A 136 5.95 -6.79 -33.90
N ARG A 137 6.05 -8.10 -34.15
CA ARG A 137 5.15 -8.82 -35.06
C ARG A 137 3.73 -8.91 -34.52
N GLU A 138 3.60 -9.11 -33.21
CA GLU A 138 2.29 -9.12 -32.52
C GLU A 138 1.68 -7.72 -32.42
N GLY A 139 2.44 -6.66 -32.68
CA GLY A 139 1.95 -5.28 -32.67
C GLY A 139 1.98 -4.60 -31.31
N ALA A 140 2.67 -5.18 -30.32
CA ALA A 140 2.87 -4.55 -29.03
C ALA A 140 3.82 -3.34 -29.14
N ILE A 141 3.50 -2.25 -28.42
CA ILE A 141 4.38 -1.07 -28.33
C ILE A 141 5.54 -1.41 -27.39
N LEU A 142 6.77 -1.15 -27.85
CA LEU A 142 7.97 -1.36 -27.07
C LEU A 142 8.57 -0.01 -26.62
N ILE A 143 8.67 0.18 -25.31
CA ILE A 143 9.41 1.27 -24.68
C ILE A 143 10.72 0.69 -24.15
N ALA A 144 11.87 1.21 -24.58
CA ALA A 144 13.18 0.77 -24.10
C ALA A 144 13.73 1.72 -23.04
N MET A 145 14.24 1.20 -21.94
CA MET A 145 15.04 1.92 -20.95
C MET A 145 16.49 1.40 -21.05
N THR A 146 17.37 2.19 -21.67
CA THR A 146 18.78 1.82 -21.85
C THR A 146 19.72 3.00 -21.54
N GLY A 147 20.98 2.71 -21.26
CA GLY A 147 22.04 3.72 -21.10
C GLY A 147 22.66 4.16 -22.43
N ASN A 148 22.34 3.49 -23.54
CA ASN A 148 22.87 3.79 -24.85
C ASN A 148 21.77 3.89 -25.90
N PRO A 149 21.52 5.09 -26.48
CA PRO A 149 20.51 5.28 -27.51
C PRO A 149 20.82 4.55 -28.82
N GLU A 150 22.07 4.22 -29.06
CA GLU A 150 22.53 3.48 -30.26
C GLU A 150 22.49 1.96 -30.07
N SER A 151 22.03 1.48 -28.91
CA SER A 151 21.92 0.05 -28.62
C SER A 151 20.85 -0.63 -29.44
N THR A 152 21.02 -1.94 -29.67
CA THR A 152 20.07 -2.75 -30.43
C THR A 152 18.65 -2.65 -29.90
N LEU A 153 18.46 -2.69 -28.57
CA LEU A 153 17.14 -2.56 -27.96
C LEU A 153 16.52 -1.18 -28.22
N ALA A 154 17.30 -0.10 -28.08
CA ALA A 154 16.82 1.26 -28.30
C ALA A 154 16.40 1.49 -29.77
N GLN A 155 17.19 0.99 -30.74
CA GLN A 155 16.89 1.09 -32.16
C GLN A 155 15.62 0.33 -32.60
N HIS A 156 15.28 -0.76 -31.91
CA HIS A 156 14.08 -1.53 -32.21
C HIS A 156 12.84 -1.06 -31.46
N ALA A 157 13.00 -0.20 -30.45
CA ALA A 157 11.89 0.33 -29.66
C ALA A 157 11.12 1.41 -30.40
N ASP A 158 9.84 1.57 -30.02
CA ASP A 158 9.00 2.67 -30.52
C ASP A 158 9.32 3.98 -29.79
N LEU A 159 9.76 3.87 -28.53
CA LEU A 159 10.13 4.99 -27.66
C LEU A 159 11.36 4.60 -26.83
N HIS A 160 12.26 5.55 -26.55
CA HIS A 160 13.46 5.31 -25.78
C HIS A 160 13.59 6.27 -24.60
N ILE A 161 13.74 5.71 -23.40
CA ILE A 161 14.07 6.45 -22.19
C ILE A 161 15.54 6.29 -21.88
N ASN A 162 16.29 7.38 -21.98
CA ASN A 162 17.74 7.37 -21.80
C ASN A 162 18.12 7.33 -20.31
N CYS A 163 18.63 6.19 -19.86
CA CYS A 163 19.10 5.92 -18.49
C CYS A 163 20.61 6.10 -18.32
N HIS A 164 21.30 6.74 -19.28
CA HIS A 164 22.77 6.90 -19.26
C HIS A 164 23.27 7.51 -17.94
N VAL A 165 24.37 6.99 -17.45
CA VAL A 165 25.17 7.56 -16.35
C VAL A 165 26.63 7.63 -16.77
N ASP A 166 27.34 8.67 -16.35
CA ASP A 166 28.74 8.86 -16.72
C ASP A 166 29.63 7.78 -16.11
N ARG A 167 29.29 7.34 -14.89
CA ARG A 167 29.99 6.24 -14.20
C ARG A 167 29.11 5.61 -13.11
N GLU A 168 29.51 4.40 -12.76
CA GLU A 168 28.94 3.76 -11.55
C GLU A 168 29.59 4.35 -10.29
N ALA A 169 28.85 4.36 -9.17
CA ALA A 169 29.38 4.81 -7.88
C ALA A 169 30.35 3.79 -7.26
N CYS A 170 30.39 2.57 -7.77
CA CYS A 170 31.36 1.54 -7.41
C CYS A 170 32.79 2.01 -7.76
N PRO A 171 33.79 1.91 -6.83
CA PRO A 171 35.16 2.31 -7.08
C PRO A 171 35.78 1.65 -8.31
N LEU A 172 35.37 0.43 -8.63
CA LEU A 172 35.82 -0.31 -9.82
C LEU A 172 35.03 0.03 -11.09
N ASN A 173 34.00 0.86 -10.99
CA ASN A 173 33.08 1.17 -12.10
C ASN A 173 32.41 -0.06 -12.74
N LEU A 174 32.25 -1.17 -11.99
CA LEU A 174 31.73 -2.44 -12.50
C LEU A 174 30.38 -2.80 -11.97
N ALA A 175 30.12 -2.57 -10.65
CA ALA A 175 28.88 -2.92 -10.03
C ALA A 175 27.81 -1.89 -10.40
N PRO A 176 26.68 -2.28 -11.01
CA PRO A 176 25.56 -1.38 -11.28
C PRO A 176 25.00 -0.77 -9.99
N THR A 177 25.12 0.54 -9.88
CA THR A 177 24.72 1.39 -8.75
C THR A 177 24.01 2.63 -9.30
N SER A 178 24.74 3.65 -9.77
CA SER A 178 24.17 4.84 -10.40
C SER A 178 23.22 4.51 -11.54
N SER A 179 23.57 3.53 -12.39
CA SER A 179 22.71 3.10 -13.50
C SER A 179 21.39 2.51 -13.04
N THR A 180 21.41 1.65 -12.00
CA THR A 180 20.19 1.03 -11.46
C THR A 180 19.32 2.04 -10.73
N THR A 181 19.92 2.94 -9.95
CA THR A 181 19.22 4.00 -9.22
C THR A 181 18.59 4.99 -10.20
N THR A 182 19.29 5.40 -11.26
CA THR A 182 18.73 6.27 -12.31
C THR A 182 17.57 5.61 -13.06
N THR A 183 17.72 4.33 -13.44
CA THR A 183 16.66 3.57 -14.11
C THR A 183 15.41 3.49 -13.23
N LEU A 184 15.58 3.21 -11.94
CA LEU A 184 14.50 3.19 -10.97
C LEU A 184 13.80 4.55 -10.87
N ALA A 185 14.57 5.63 -10.72
CA ALA A 185 14.03 6.98 -10.59
C ALA A 185 13.23 7.43 -11.84
N LEU A 186 13.75 7.12 -13.05
CA LEU A 186 13.05 7.41 -14.31
C LEU A 186 11.76 6.60 -14.45
N GLY A 187 11.76 5.32 -14.05
CA GLY A 187 10.55 4.50 -14.04
C GLY A 187 9.51 4.97 -13.04
N ASP A 188 9.93 5.42 -11.85
CA ASP A 188 9.05 6.04 -10.86
C ASP A 188 8.48 7.37 -11.38
N ALA A 189 9.29 8.17 -12.08
CA ALA A 189 8.83 9.40 -12.73
C ALA A 189 7.74 9.12 -13.77
N LEU A 190 7.89 8.07 -14.60
CA LEU A 190 6.85 7.62 -15.53
C LEU A 190 5.56 7.21 -14.81
N ALA A 191 5.68 6.41 -13.74
CA ALA A 191 4.53 5.94 -12.98
C ALA A 191 3.77 7.09 -12.32
N VAL A 192 4.49 8.05 -11.72
CA VAL A 192 3.91 9.23 -11.07
C VAL A 192 3.28 10.19 -12.10
N ALA A 193 3.90 10.35 -13.27
CA ALA A 193 3.31 11.14 -14.35
C ALA A 193 1.99 10.53 -14.83
N CYS A 194 1.93 9.21 -14.98
CA CYS A 194 0.68 8.50 -15.31
C CYS A 194 -0.38 8.61 -14.21
N LEU A 195 0.01 8.46 -12.93
CA LEU A 195 -0.85 8.66 -11.77
C LEU A 195 -1.49 10.05 -11.78
N SER A 196 -0.67 11.10 -11.95
CA SER A 196 -1.12 12.49 -11.98
C SER A 196 -2.09 12.75 -13.14
N ALA A 197 -1.77 12.24 -14.33
CA ALA A 197 -2.62 12.42 -15.52
C ALA A 197 -3.97 11.69 -15.42
N LYS A 198 -4.05 10.58 -14.64
CA LYS A 198 -5.29 9.86 -14.36
C LYS A 198 -6.14 10.52 -13.27
N GLY A 199 -5.63 11.52 -12.55
CA GLY A 199 -6.30 12.06 -11.37
C GLY A 199 -6.46 11.05 -10.25
N PHE A 200 -5.49 10.12 -10.10
CA PHE A 200 -5.53 9.03 -9.13
C PHE A 200 -5.58 9.57 -7.70
N SER A 201 -6.62 9.17 -6.95
CA SER A 201 -6.93 9.71 -5.63
C SER A 201 -6.35 8.88 -4.48
N GLN A 202 -6.48 9.38 -3.25
CA GLN A 202 -6.13 8.61 -2.05
C GLN A 202 -7.03 7.38 -1.87
N GLU A 203 -8.30 7.47 -2.26
CA GLU A 203 -9.24 6.36 -2.24
C GLU A 203 -8.84 5.27 -3.23
N ASP A 204 -8.36 5.64 -4.42
CA ASP A 204 -7.82 4.69 -5.40
C ASP A 204 -6.58 3.96 -4.87
N PHE A 205 -5.69 4.72 -4.19
CA PHE A 205 -4.51 4.14 -3.56
C PHE A 205 -4.89 3.17 -2.43
N ALA A 206 -5.87 3.54 -1.62
CA ALA A 206 -6.38 2.68 -0.55
C ALA A 206 -6.95 1.37 -1.09
N ARG A 207 -7.70 1.40 -2.21
CA ARG A 207 -8.21 0.20 -2.89
C ARG A 207 -7.08 -0.73 -3.35
N SER A 208 -5.97 -0.16 -3.79
CA SER A 208 -4.78 -0.94 -4.19
C SER A 208 -4.00 -1.51 -2.98
N HIS A 209 -4.21 -0.95 -1.76
CA HIS A 209 -3.51 -1.33 -0.53
C HIS A 209 -4.47 -1.57 0.65
N PRO A 210 -5.45 -2.49 0.54
CA PRO A 210 -6.51 -2.65 1.56
C PRO A 210 -5.96 -3.07 2.93
N GLY A 211 -4.88 -3.80 2.98
CA GLY A 211 -4.21 -4.22 4.22
C GLY A 211 -3.32 -3.16 4.88
N GLY A 212 -3.06 -2.03 4.23
CA GLY A 212 -2.25 -0.93 4.76
C GLY A 212 -3.03 -0.03 5.75
N ALA A 213 -2.32 0.76 6.55
CA ALA A 213 -2.95 1.72 7.47
C ALA A 213 -3.89 2.69 6.74
N LEU A 214 -3.46 3.20 5.58
CA LEU A 214 -4.28 4.09 4.76
C LEU A 214 -5.52 3.37 4.21
N GLY A 215 -5.39 2.11 3.75
CA GLY A 215 -6.52 1.31 3.27
C GLY A 215 -7.58 1.11 4.34
N ARG A 216 -7.18 0.69 5.54
CA ARG A 216 -8.12 0.54 6.66
C ARG A 216 -8.81 1.84 7.01
N ARG A 217 -8.09 2.96 7.06
CA ARG A 217 -8.64 4.26 7.40
C ARG A 217 -9.66 4.79 6.38
N LEU A 218 -9.48 4.48 5.09
CA LEU A 218 -10.28 5.01 4.00
C LEU A 218 -11.35 4.04 3.46
N LEU A 219 -11.28 2.75 3.84
CA LEU A 219 -12.20 1.74 3.30
C LEU A 219 -13.06 1.05 4.35
N LEU A 220 -12.65 1.03 5.63
CA LEU A 220 -13.43 0.42 6.69
C LEU A 220 -14.60 1.33 7.08
N HIS A 221 -15.81 0.76 7.03
CA HIS A 221 -17.02 1.41 7.53
C HIS A 221 -17.32 0.98 8.98
N VAL A 222 -18.15 1.73 9.65
CA VAL A 222 -18.61 1.41 11.01
C VAL A 222 -19.24 0.02 11.07
N ARG A 223 -20.05 -0.35 10.06
CA ARG A 223 -20.69 -1.68 9.95
C ARG A 223 -19.72 -2.86 9.97
N ASP A 224 -18.48 -2.66 9.53
CA ASP A 224 -17.48 -3.73 9.39
C ASP A 224 -16.83 -4.07 10.74
N ILE A 225 -16.97 -3.18 11.74
CA ILE A 225 -16.29 -3.29 13.03
C ILE A 225 -17.22 -3.11 14.24
N MET A 226 -18.47 -2.70 14.04
CA MET A 226 -19.44 -2.53 15.11
C MET A 226 -19.85 -3.89 15.70
N ARG A 227 -20.21 -3.90 16.97
CA ARG A 227 -20.84 -5.04 17.63
C ARG A 227 -22.31 -5.11 17.23
N THR A 228 -22.80 -6.31 16.98
CA THR A 228 -24.16 -6.57 16.51
C THR A 228 -24.78 -7.77 17.21
N GLY A 229 -26.05 -8.05 16.95
CA GLY A 229 -26.74 -9.25 17.45
C GLY A 229 -26.67 -9.40 18.96
N ASP A 230 -26.17 -10.53 19.42
CA ASP A 230 -26.08 -10.86 20.84
C ASP A 230 -25.04 -10.03 21.61
N GLU A 231 -24.10 -9.39 20.93
CA GLU A 231 -23.12 -8.51 21.56
C GLU A 231 -23.63 -7.07 21.76
N LEU A 232 -24.82 -6.75 21.21
CA LEU A 232 -25.39 -5.43 21.27
C LEU A 232 -26.06 -5.19 22.62
N PRO A 233 -25.57 -4.24 23.45
CA PRO A 233 -26.16 -3.93 24.75
C PRO A 233 -27.42 -3.10 24.56
N ARG A 234 -28.57 -3.62 24.97
CA ARG A 234 -29.86 -2.90 24.91
C ARG A 234 -30.79 -3.28 26.02
N VAL A 235 -31.55 -2.29 26.51
CA VAL A 235 -32.63 -2.45 27.47
C VAL A 235 -33.81 -1.53 27.08
N THR A 236 -34.99 -1.79 27.63
CA THR A 236 -36.11 -0.84 27.49
C THR A 236 -36.12 0.17 28.65
N ALA A 237 -36.86 1.26 28.50
CA ALA A 237 -36.99 2.29 29.53
C ALA A 237 -37.66 1.79 30.82
N ASP A 238 -38.42 0.69 30.76
CA ASP A 238 -39.20 0.14 31.86
C ASP A 238 -38.44 -0.85 32.75
N VAL A 239 -37.14 -1.09 32.48
CA VAL A 239 -36.34 -1.95 33.36
C VAL A 239 -35.72 -1.17 34.50
N ARG A 240 -35.31 -1.87 35.56
CA ARG A 240 -34.53 -1.26 36.64
C ARG A 240 -33.09 -1.02 36.25
N VAL A 241 -32.48 -0.04 36.87
CA VAL A 241 -31.03 0.25 36.67
C VAL A 241 -30.15 -0.98 36.87
N LEU A 242 -30.47 -1.85 37.86
CA LEU A 242 -29.71 -3.07 38.10
C LEU A 242 -29.74 -4.05 36.90
N ASP A 243 -30.83 -4.11 36.17
CA ASP A 243 -30.95 -4.96 34.98
C ASP A 243 -30.08 -4.38 33.82
N ALA A 244 -30.05 -3.07 33.67
CA ALA A 244 -29.16 -2.40 32.73
C ALA A 244 -27.66 -2.61 33.10
N VAL A 245 -27.34 -2.57 34.39
CA VAL A 245 -25.94 -2.86 34.86
C VAL A 245 -25.55 -4.29 34.55
N ARG A 246 -26.47 -5.27 34.69
CA ARG A 246 -26.22 -6.66 34.31
C ARG A 246 -25.95 -6.77 32.80
N GLU A 247 -26.69 -6.05 31.96
CA GLU A 247 -26.53 -6.01 30.53
C GLU A 247 -25.17 -5.38 30.14
N ILE A 248 -24.79 -4.25 30.74
CA ILE A 248 -23.49 -3.61 30.56
C ILE A 248 -22.35 -4.59 30.91
N THR A 249 -22.43 -5.24 32.06
CA THR A 249 -21.43 -6.21 32.53
C THR A 249 -21.32 -7.41 31.59
N LYS A 250 -22.45 -7.94 31.13
CA LYS A 250 -22.50 -9.10 30.22
C LYS A 250 -21.86 -8.80 28.85
N LYS A 251 -22.03 -7.58 28.34
CA LYS A 251 -21.60 -7.21 26.98
C LYS A 251 -20.22 -6.55 26.93
N HIS A 252 -19.64 -6.18 28.08
CA HIS A 252 -18.27 -5.65 28.19
C HIS A 252 -17.98 -4.42 27.31
N ILE A 253 -18.96 -3.51 27.14
CA ILE A 253 -18.78 -2.29 26.33
C ILE A 253 -18.91 -1.00 27.16
N GLY A 254 -19.20 -1.14 28.48
CA GLY A 254 -19.28 0.00 29.40
C GLY A 254 -20.51 0.90 29.22
N MET A 255 -21.48 0.48 28.38
CA MET A 255 -22.75 1.20 28.18
C MET A 255 -23.87 0.24 27.79
N THR A 256 -25.13 0.73 27.85
CA THR A 256 -26.30 0.10 27.22
C THR A 256 -27.17 1.12 26.51
N ALA A 257 -27.66 0.78 25.33
CA ALA A 257 -28.69 1.56 24.66
C ALA A 257 -30.04 1.40 25.39
N VAL A 258 -30.82 2.46 25.49
CA VAL A 258 -32.22 2.40 25.91
C VAL A 258 -33.07 2.58 24.66
N VAL A 259 -33.92 1.59 24.37
CA VAL A 259 -34.74 1.54 23.16
C VAL A 259 -36.25 1.49 23.51
N ASP A 260 -37.06 1.93 22.56
CA ASP A 260 -38.52 1.76 22.63
C ASP A 260 -38.97 0.38 22.09
N SER A 261 -40.29 0.18 21.98
CA SER A 261 -40.88 -1.06 21.46
C SER A 261 -40.51 -1.38 20.00
N ASP A 262 -40.19 -0.37 19.24
CA ASP A 262 -39.80 -0.48 17.81
C ASP A 262 -38.30 -0.56 17.62
N ASN A 263 -37.53 -0.76 18.70
CA ASN A 263 -36.08 -0.80 18.73
C ASN A 263 -35.39 0.53 18.32
N ARG A 264 -36.11 1.66 18.46
CA ARG A 264 -35.54 2.98 18.25
C ARG A 264 -34.79 3.45 19.47
N VAL A 265 -33.64 4.09 19.27
CA VAL A 265 -32.82 4.62 20.35
C VAL A 265 -33.48 5.85 20.95
N ILE A 266 -33.81 5.77 22.25
CA ILE A 266 -34.36 6.87 23.02
C ILE A 266 -33.43 7.40 24.10
N GLY A 267 -32.39 6.65 24.46
CA GLY A 267 -31.40 7.05 25.43
C GLY A 267 -30.21 6.13 25.51
N ILE A 268 -29.26 6.49 26.35
CA ILE A 268 -28.05 5.70 26.68
C ILE A 268 -27.86 5.73 28.20
N PHE A 269 -27.26 4.68 28.74
CA PHE A 269 -26.78 4.62 30.11
C PHE A 269 -25.40 3.99 30.17
N THR A 270 -24.45 4.68 30.79
CA THR A 270 -23.04 4.30 30.86
C THR A 270 -22.59 3.99 32.28
N GLU A 271 -21.42 3.36 32.43
CA GLU A 271 -20.80 3.18 33.77
C GLU A 271 -20.52 4.52 34.46
N GLY A 272 -20.27 5.59 33.68
CA GLY A 272 -20.11 6.94 34.22
C GLY A 272 -21.43 7.48 34.80
N ASP A 273 -22.56 7.20 34.14
CA ASP A 273 -23.89 7.57 34.64
C ASP A 273 -24.23 6.81 35.94
N LEU A 274 -23.92 5.52 35.97
CA LEU A 274 -24.08 4.69 37.16
C LEU A 274 -23.31 5.27 38.34
N ARG A 275 -22.06 5.64 38.15
CA ARG A 275 -21.23 6.21 39.21
C ARG A 275 -21.84 7.52 39.76
N ARG A 276 -22.21 8.43 38.86
CA ARG A 276 -22.88 9.70 39.25
C ARG A 276 -24.22 9.46 39.96
N LEU A 277 -24.95 8.46 39.51
CA LEU A 277 -26.23 8.08 40.11
C LEU A 277 -26.06 7.57 41.55
N ILE A 278 -25.08 6.68 41.79
CA ILE A 278 -24.78 6.15 43.14
C ILE A 278 -24.31 7.28 44.07
N GLU A 279 -23.45 8.18 43.58
CA GLU A 279 -22.98 9.35 44.36
C GLU A 279 -24.13 10.26 44.80
N ARG A 280 -25.15 10.41 43.94
CA ARG A 280 -26.31 11.28 44.19
C ARG A 280 -27.36 10.65 45.09
N MET A 281 -27.68 9.36 44.90
CA MET A 281 -28.82 8.72 45.51
C MET A 281 -28.48 7.63 46.52
N GLY A 282 -27.27 7.08 46.48
CA GLY A 282 -26.82 5.96 47.29
C GLY A 282 -27.40 4.62 46.83
N ASP A 283 -28.67 4.39 47.08
CA ASP A 283 -29.38 3.15 46.68
C ASP A 283 -30.06 3.32 45.32
N VAL A 284 -29.76 2.43 44.38
CA VAL A 284 -30.28 2.47 43.01
C VAL A 284 -31.17 1.26 42.66
N ARG A 285 -31.51 0.40 43.63
CA ARG A 285 -32.21 -0.87 43.38
C ARG A 285 -33.57 -0.73 42.77
N ASP A 286 -34.31 0.31 43.15
CA ASP A 286 -35.70 0.56 42.70
C ASP A 286 -35.80 1.67 41.67
N VAL A 287 -34.68 2.19 41.18
CA VAL A 287 -34.63 3.26 40.17
C VAL A 287 -34.91 2.67 38.79
N MET A 288 -35.82 3.32 38.05
CA MET A 288 -36.17 2.91 36.68
C MET A 288 -35.25 3.59 35.66
N MET A 289 -34.99 2.89 34.56
CA MET A 289 -34.08 3.38 33.51
C MET A 289 -34.58 4.68 32.89
N ARG A 290 -35.89 4.84 32.67
CA ARG A 290 -36.50 6.07 32.12
C ARG A 290 -36.18 7.33 32.91
N ASP A 291 -35.91 7.21 34.22
CA ASP A 291 -35.73 8.36 35.12
C ASP A 291 -34.26 8.83 35.16
N VAL A 292 -33.32 8.02 34.62
CA VAL A 292 -31.90 8.25 34.79
C VAL A 292 -31.05 8.09 33.48
N MET A 293 -31.66 7.60 32.40
CA MET A 293 -30.97 7.54 31.10
C MET A 293 -30.63 8.94 30.59
N THR A 294 -29.54 9.05 29.85
CA THR A 294 -29.23 10.25 29.09
C THR A 294 -30.02 10.20 27.77
N PRO A 295 -31.00 11.13 27.56
CA PRO A 295 -31.77 11.16 26.33
C PRO A 295 -30.93 11.69 25.14
N SER A 296 -31.36 11.37 23.93
CA SER A 296 -30.73 11.84 22.66
C SER A 296 -29.24 11.63 22.63
N PRO A 297 -28.76 10.38 22.74
CA PRO A 297 -27.34 10.07 22.73
C PRO A 297 -26.73 10.40 21.39
N HIS A 298 -25.40 10.57 21.39
CA HIS A 298 -24.63 10.65 20.15
C HIS A 298 -24.67 9.32 19.42
N THR A 299 -25.01 9.35 18.14
CA THR A 299 -25.10 8.18 17.27
C THR A 299 -24.26 8.37 16.01
N ILE A 300 -24.00 7.27 15.30
CA ILE A 300 -23.32 7.27 14.02
C ILE A 300 -24.03 6.30 13.07
N SER A 301 -23.97 6.57 11.76
CA SER A 301 -24.51 5.66 10.75
C SER A 301 -23.56 4.46 10.53
N PRO A 302 -24.09 3.25 10.25
CA PRO A 302 -23.28 2.10 9.87
C PRO A 302 -22.51 2.32 8.56
N ASP A 303 -22.99 3.22 7.71
CA ASP A 303 -22.42 3.52 6.40
C ASP A 303 -21.28 4.56 6.45
N GLU A 304 -21.08 5.20 7.60
CA GLU A 304 -19.94 6.10 7.76
C GLU A 304 -18.62 5.34 7.88
N LEU A 305 -17.54 6.01 7.49
CA LEU A 305 -16.20 5.45 7.64
C LEU A 305 -15.83 5.29 9.12
N ALA A 306 -15.11 4.23 9.46
CA ALA A 306 -14.58 4.01 10.81
C ALA A 306 -13.72 5.20 11.31
N ALA A 307 -13.03 5.88 10.39
CA ALA A 307 -12.28 7.10 10.70
C ALA A 307 -13.19 8.27 11.12
N ALA A 308 -14.44 8.32 10.67
CA ALA A 308 -15.42 9.32 11.13
C ALA A 308 -15.85 9.02 12.57
N ALA A 309 -15.99 7.73 12.94
CA ALA A 309 -16.27 7.33 14.31
C ALA A 309 -15.16 7.76 15.28
N VAL A 310 -13.88 7.68 14.89
CA VAL A 310 -12.76 8.20 15.70
C VAL A 310 -12.95 9.68 16.00
N LYS A 311 -13.19 10.48 14.95
CA LYS A 311 -13.41 11.93 15.11
C LYS A 311 -14.64 12.26 15.98
N ALA A 312 -15.71 11.47 15.85
CA ALA A 312 -16.91 11.64 16.65
C ALA A 312 -16.64 11.35 18.14
N LEU A 313 -15.92 10.25 18.45
CA LEU A 313 -15.53 9.92 19.83
C LEU A 313 -14.64 11.01 20.44
N GLU A 314 -13.69 11.56 19.69
CA GLU A 314 -12.84 12.67 20.13
C GLU A 314 -13.66 13.95 20.37
N ALA A 315 -14.52 14.33 19.42
CA ALA A 315 -15.33 15.55 19.50
C ALA A 315 -16.31 15.50 20.66
N PHE A 316 -16.92 14.34 20.93
CA PHE A 316 -17.88 14.15 22.00
C PHE A 316 -17.24 13.76 23.33
N GLN A 317 -15.92 13.57 23.36
CA GLN A 317 -15.14 13.15 24.55
C GLN A 317 -15.73 11.87 25.19
N CYS A 318 -16.11 10.90 24.37
CA CYS A 318 -16.69 9.64 24.81
C CYS A 318 -15.90 8.45 24.23
N ASN A 319 -16.09 7.27 24.81
CA ASN A 319 -15.42 6.04 24.37
C ASN A 319 -16.34 5.09 23.62
N GLN A 320 -17.64 5.39 23.53
CA GLN A 320 -18.65 4.55 22.93
C GLN A 320 -19.60 5.37 22.06
N LEU A 321 -20.08 4.76 20.97
CA LEU A 321 -21.15 5.30 20.12
C LEU A 321 -22.21 4.22 19.89
N LEU A 322 -23.46 4.64 19.84
CA LEU A 322 -24.56 3.83 19.33
C LEU A 322 -24.60 3.96 17.81
N VAL A 323 -24.80 2.85 17.12
CA VAL A 323 -24.94 2.83 15.66
C VAL A 323 -26.40 2.65 15.31
N VAL A 324 -26.94 3.59 14.54
CA VAL A 324 -28.36 3.61 14.15
C VAL A 324 -28.53 3.70 12.64
N ASP A 325 -29.59 3.13 12.13
CA ASP A 325 -30.02 3.31 10.75
C ASP A 325 -30.72 4.68 10.52
N ALA A 326 -31.19 4.90 9.29
CA ALA A 326 -31.85 6.15 8.89
C ALA A 326 -33.17 6.41 9.66
N ASP A 327 -33.80 5.37 10.20
CA ASP A 327 -35.06 5.43 10.98
C ASP A 327 -34.83 5.45 12.49
N ASN A 328 -33.53 5.60 12.90
CA ASN A 328 -33.10 5.61 14.30
C ASN A 328 -33.24 4.25 15.03
N HIS A 329 -33.29 3.13 14.30
CA HIS A 329 -33.26 1.82 14.94
C HIS A 329 -31.84 1.47 15.34
N LEU A 330 -31.68 0.87 16.51
CA LEU A 330 -30.39 0.40 16.98
C LEU A 330 -29.89 -0.81 16.14
N VAL A 331 -28.83 -0.63 15.37
CA VAL A 331 -28.25 -1.67 14.53
C VAL A 331 -26.86 -2.13 15.00
N GLY A 332 -26.20 -1.33 15.85
CA GLY A 332 -24.88 -1.67 16.38
C GLY A 332 -24.46 -0.81 17.56
N ALA A 333 -23.28 -1.15 18.09
CA ALA A 333 -22.57 -0.38 19.09
C ALA A 333 -21.08 -0.44 18.82
N LEU A 334 -20.36 0.65 19.08
CA LEU A 334 -18.95 0.78 18.81
C LEU A 334 -18.22 1.31 20.05
N HIS A 335 -17.12 0.67 20.41
CA HIS A 335 -16.21 1.12 21.45
C HIS A 335 -14.87 1.52 20.84
N MET A 336 -14.13 2.44 21.48
CA MET A 336 -12.78 2.85 21.07
C MET A 336 -11.85 1.64 20.85
N HIS A 337 -11.94 0.59 21.67
CA HIS A 337 -11.16 -0.63 21.51
C HIS A 337 -11.45 -1.38 20.20
N ASP A 338 -12.68 -1.32 19.69
CA ASP A 338 -13.04 -1.96 18.44
C ASP A 338 -12.31 -1.26 17.27
N LEU A 339 -12.19 0.07 17.32
CA LEU A 339 -11.40 0.88 16.37
C LEU A 339 -9.89 0.60 16.48
N MET A 340 -9.36 0.45 17.71
CA MET A 340 -7.95 0.08 17.94
C MET A 340 -7.64 -1.31 17.39
N ASN A 341 -8.49 -2.30 17.67
CA ASN A 341 -8.33 -3.67 17.16
C ASN A 341 -8.38 -3.72 15.63
N ALA A 342 -9.21 -2.90 15.01
CA ALA A 342 -9.30 -2.73 13.56
C ALA A 342 -8.13 -1.90 12.99
N ARG A 343 -7.23 -1.36 13.84
CA ARG A 343 -6.09 -0.52 13.45
C ARG A 343 -6.48 0.68 12.60
N VAL A 344 -7.58 1.34 12.96
CA VAL A 344 -8.07 2.58 12.33
C VAL A 344 -7.44 3.81 13.00
N LEU A 345 -7.03 3.64 14.26
CA LEU A 345 -6.29 4.61 15.07
C LEU A 345 -4.79 4.50 14.81
#